data_5f9c12599d182e5b014bab172d972ede
#
_entry.id   5f9c12599d182e5b014bab172d972ede
#
_cell.length_a   1.000
_cell.length_b   1.000
_cell.length_c   1.000
_cell.angle_alpha   90.00
_cell.angle_beta   90.00
_cell.angle_gamma   90.00
#
_symmetry.space_group_name_H-M   'P 1'
#
loop_
_entity.id
_entity.type
_entity.pdbx_description
1 polymer ?
#
loop_
_entity_poly.entity_id
_entity_poly.type
_entity_poly.pdbx_seq_one_letter_code
_entity_poly.pdbx_strand_id
1 'polypeptide(L)'
;MIGAMPYWIRNLIFLGFVGAFLLITPIVLLYTLGYRINPKNQKISLTAAIAVSTQPRGASLLLNGTPRLELSPTIINQLGAGEYKLIITRDGFLTVEERINLTSGETNLIEHKLIKNSVWQNVAQPELTELLSRAFTESPAKKLTDDSVLFSTVADSQVAVSFNTAPDNILALLPEGQYELLEISPNWILISTNQNHLLFVSLISNNNLVLPKTGIIYDWNIDEELLYWSDGVEINLFNLTNQSSWLVARPGVPILALTTDETGDWIYSFQENGVWAYNQNTAVKTIELTDLPALELGNSEINQGWKLLIENKDLYLINPYHKLTTGVSYQLY
;
A
#
# COMPACT_ATOMS: atom_id res chain seq x y z
N MET A 1 -56.68 46.67 28.87
CA MET A 1 -57.00 45.45 29.61
C MET A 1 -56.82 44.27 28.65
N ILE A 2 -55.80 43.54 28.81
CA ILE A 2 -55.61 42.29 28.06
C ILE A 2 -56.48 41.26 28.78
N GLY A 3 -57.65 40.91 28.21
CA GLY A 3 -58.57 39.95 28.79
C GLY A 3 -57.86 38.57 28.93
N ALA A 4 -57.96 38.00 30.12
CA ALA A 4 -57.40 36.70 30.42
C ALA A 4 -57.99 35.65 29.46
N MET A 5 -57.17 34.98 28.69
CA MET A 5 -57.56 33.89 27.82
C MET A 5 -58.34 32.82 28.60
N PRO A 6 -59.48 32.35 28.11
CA PRO A 6 -60.24 31.31 28.79
C PRO A 6 -59.46 30.00 28.88
N TYR A 7 -59.62 29.27 29.99
CA TYR A 7 -58.83 28.06 30.32
C TYR A 7 -58.85 26.99 29.22
N TRP A 8 -59.96 26.82 28.51
CA TRP A 8 -60.05 25.83 27.45
C TRP A 8 -59.15 26.15 26.22
N ILE A 9 -59.02 27.43 25.88
CA ILE A 9 -58.12 27.85 24.77
C ILE A 9 -56.65 27.62 25.15
N ARG A 10 -56.30 27.93 26.40
CA ARG A 10 -54.96 27.70 26.96
C ARG A 10 -54.57 26.23 26.93
N ASN A 11 -55.52 25.36 27.35
CA ASN A 11 -55.32 23.90 27.31
C ASN A 11 -55.22 23.37 25.90
N LEU A 12 -56.01 23.93 24.96
CA LEU A 12 -55.97 23.52 23.54
C LEU A 12 -54.62 23.90 22.88
N ILE A 13 -54.13 25.11 23.19
CA ILE A 13 -52.80 25.55 22.75
C ILE A 13 -51.69 24.64 23.32
N PHE A 14 -51.77 24.38 24.63
CA PHE A 14 -50.81 23.49 25.31
C PHE A 14 -50.84 22.08 24.68
N LEU A 15 -52.02 21.50 24.49
CA LEU A 15 -52.15 20.18 23.85
C LEU A 15 -51.63 20.21 22.41
N GLY A 16 -51.83 21.30 21.66
CA GLY A 16 -51.25 21.50 20.33
C GLY A 16 -49.72 21.50 20.35
N PHE A 17 -49.08 22.18 21.33
CA PHE A 17 -47.63 22.17 21.47
C PHE A 17 -47.11 20.78 21.87
N VAL A 18 -47.76 20.06 22.78
CA VAL A 18 -47.41 18.70 23.14
C VAL A 18 -47.53 17.76 21.94
N GLY A 19 -48.62 17.86 21.17
CA GLY A 19 -48.82 17.08 19.95
C GLY A 19 -47.74 17.35 18.90
N ALA A 20 -47.47 18.65 18.65
CA ALA A 20 -46.41 19.05 17.72
C ALA A 20 -45.03 18.53 18.17
N PHE A 21 -44.70 18.62 19.46
CA PHE A 21 -43.47 18.10 20.02
C PHE A 21 -43.35 16.59 19.82
N LEU A 22 -44.36 15.80 20.13
CA LEU A 22 -44.37 14.35 19.96
C LEU A 22 -44.25 13.92 18.50
N LEU A 23 -44.71 14.72 17.55
CA LEU A 23 -44.61 14.44 16.10
C LEU A 23 -43.24 14.85 15.55
N ILE A 24 -42.70 15.99 15.96
CA ILE A 24 -41.45 16.55 15.40
C ILE A 24 -40.24 15.88 16.01
N THR A 25 -40.26 15.59 17.32
CA THR A 25 -39.09 15.02 18.04
C THR A 25 -38.57 13.73 17.44
N PRO A 26 -39.38 12.71 17.09
CA PRO A 26 -38.88 11.49 16.48
C PRO A 26 -38.24 11.75 15.11
N ILE A 27 -38.77 12.67 14.33
CA ILE A 27 -38.24 13.03 13.01
C ILE A 27 -36.88 13.70 13.17
N VAL A 28 -36.76 14.66 14.08
CA VAL A 28 -35.49 15.34 14.37
C VAL A 28 -34.46 14.34 14.92
N LEU A 29 -34.89 13.44 15.80
CA LEU A 29 -34.00 12.42 16.38
C LEU A 29 -33.49 11.47 15.29
N LEU A 30 -34.33 10.97 14.42
CA LEU A 30 -33.89 10.14 13.28
C LEU A 30 -32.95 10.92 12.37
N TYR A 31 -33.26 12.20 12.13
CA TYR A 31 -32.40 13.05 11.29
C TYR A 31 -31.01 13.26 11.91
N THR A 32 -30.91 13.49 13.21
CA THR A 32 -29.62 13.65 13.95
C THR A 32 -28.83 12.35 14.04
N LEU A 33 -29.50 11.21 14.07
CA LEU A 33 -28.88 9.87 14.02
C LEU A 33 -28.40 9.46 12.61
N GLY A 34 -28.54 10.35 11.62
CA GLY A 34 -28.06 10.09 10.26
C GLY A 34 -29.05 9.33 9.36
N TYR A 35 -30.27 9.10 9.83
CA TYR A 35 -31.29 8.49 8.97
C TYR A 35 -31.81 9.49 7.92
N ARG A 36 -31.91 9.01 6.68
CA ARG A 36 -32.44 9.78 5.55
C ARG A 36 -33.46 8.95 4.79
N ILE A 37 -34.43 9.63 4.21
CA ILE A 37 -35.39 9.00 3.29
C ILE A 37 -34.72 8.90 1.92
N ASN A 38 -34.51 7.68 1.44
CA ASN A 38 -34.00 7.47 0.10
C ASN A 38 -35.13 7.78 -0.92
N PRO A 39 -34.95 8.79 -1.79
CA PRO A 39 -36.02 9.21 -2.72
C PRO A 39 -36.37 8.14 -3.76
N LYS A 40 -35.46 7.21 -4.06
CA LYS A 40 -35.67 6.11 -5.02
C LYS A 40 -36.54 5.00 -4.46
N ASN A 41 -36.34 4.65 -3.20
CA ASN A 41 -36.98 3.45 -2.60
C ASN A 41 -37.97 3.81 -1.48
N GLN A 42 -38.10 5.09 -1.13
CA GLN A 42 -38.90 5.61 0.00
C GLN A 42 -38.61 4.90 1.34
N LYS A 43 -37.44 4.29 1.47
CA LYS A 43 -37.00 3.63 2.69
C LYS A 43 -36.11 4.57 3.52
N ILE A 44 -36.31 4.51 4.82
CA ILE A 44 -35.42 5.17 5.78
C ILE A 44 -34.16 4.31 5.89
N SER A 45 -33.00 4.90 5.56
CA SER A 45 -31.69 4.24 5.67
C SER A 45 -30.70 5.15 6.36
N LEU A 46 -29.75 4.56 7.07
CA LEU A 46 -28.57 5.26 7.58
C LEU A 46 -27.74 5.75 6.41
N THR A 47 -27.20 6.94 6.53
CA THR A 47 -26.23 7.46 5.56
C THR A 47 -24.82 6.99 5.92
N ALA A 48 -24.00 6.87 4.90
CA ALA A 48 -22.56 6.62 5.03
C ALA A 48 -21.79 7.93 4.80
N ALA A 49 -20.48 7.89 5.09
CA ALA A 49 -19.56 8.98 4.82
C ALA A 49 -18.26 8.47 4.20
N ILE A 50 -17.56 9.34 3.49
CA ILE A 50 -16.18 9.12 3.03
C ILE A 50 -15.31 10.21 3.62
N ALA A 51 -14.34 9.83 4.43
CA ALA A 51 -13.27 10.71 4.88
C ALA A 51 -12.09 10.58 3.92
N VAL A 52 -11.72 11.65 3.23
CA VAL A 52 -10.62 11.66 2.25
C VAL A 52 -9.49 12.52 2.80
N SER A 53 -8.31 11.93 2.91
CA SER A 53 -7.06 12.60 3.25
C SER A 53 -6.05 12.39 2.13
N THR A 54 -5.28 13.43 1.78
CA THR A 54 -4.21 13.31 0.78
C THR A 54 -2.93 13.96 1.25
N GLN A 55 -1.81 13.42 0.81
CA GLN A 55 -0.48 14.01 0.92
C GLN A 55 0.08 14.22 -0.49
N PRO A 56 0.32 15.48 -0.88
CA PRO A 56 0.05 16.72 -0.16
C PRO A 56 -1.45 17.06 -0.10
N ARG A 57 -1.84 17.92 0.86
CA ARG A 57 -3.22 18.37 1.08
C ARG A 57 -3.69 19.28 -0.04
N GLY A 58 -5.00 19.45 -0.19
CA GLY A 58 -5.60 20.40 -1.13
C GLY A 58 -5.87 19.80 -2.51
N ALA A 59 -6.10 18.50 -2.59
CA ALA A 59 -6.57 17.85 -3.80
C ALA A 59 -8.06 18.09 -4.02
N SER A 60 -8.46 18.27 -5.27
CA SER A 60 -9.84 18.37 -5.72
C SER A 60 -10.47 16.99 -5.84
N LEU A 61 -11.73 16.87 -5.47
CA LEU A 61 -12.45 15.61 -5.40
C LEU A 61 -13.65 15.61 -6.36
N LEU A 62 -13.79 14.54 -7.15
CA LEU A 62 -14.99 14.28 -7.94
C LEU A 62 -15.61 12.97 -7.47
N LEU A 63 -16.88 13.01 -7.07
CA LEU A 63 -17.61 11.81 -6.65
C LEU A 63 -18.70 11.51 -7.69
N ASN A 64 -18.60 10.34 -8.34
CA ASN A 64 -19.48 9.95 -9.46
C ASN A 64 -19.57 11.03 -10.56
N GLY A 65 -18.43 11.68 -10.87
CA GLY A 65 -18.34 12.75 -11.86
C GLY A 65 -18.84 14.12 -11.39
N THR A 66 -19.35 14.22 -10.15
CA THR A 66 -19.77 15.50 -9.57
C THR A 66 -18.64 16.11 -8.75
N PRO A 67 -18.15 17.30 -9.09
CA PRO A 67 -17.09 17.96 -8.33
C PRO A 67 -17.60 18.35 -6.94
N ARG A 68 -16.74 18.19 -5.94
CA ARG A 68 -16.95 18.65 -4.57
C ARG A 68 -16.26 19.99 -4.37
N LEU A 69 -16.89 20.86 -3.58
CA LEU A 69 -16.33 22.19 -3.31
C LEU A 69 -15.18 22.14 -2.30
N GLU A 70 -15.23 21.15 -1.42
CA GLU A 70 -14.22 20.95 -0.38
C GLU A 70 -12.99 20.24 -0.97
N LEU A 71 -11.82 20.74 -0.61
CA LEU A 71 -10.54 20.09 -0.92
C LEU A 71 -10.14 19.12 0.19
N SER A 72 -9.28 18.14 -0.13
CA SER A 72 -8.71 17.24 0.87
C SER A 72 -7.81 17.98 1.89
N PRO A 73 -7.81 17.62 3.19
CA PRO A 73 -8.65 16.59 3.81
C PRO A 73 -10.08 17.06 4.05
N THR A 74 -11.06 16.19 3.77
CA THR A 74 -12.49 16.50 3.96
C THR A 74 -13.30 15.25 4.25
N ILE A 75 -14.52 15.44 4.76
CA ILE A 75 -15.48 14.38 4.99
C ILE A 75 -16.72 14.63 4.12
N ILE A 76 -16.97 13.74 3.19
CA ILE A 76 -18.18 13.76 2.34
C ILE A 76 -19.27 12.96 3.05
N ASN A 77 -20.20 13.69 3.65
CA ASN A 77 -21.29 13.14 4.45
C ASN A 77 -22.55 12.87 3.63
N GLN A 78 -23.51 12.17 4.24
CA GLN A 78 -24.88 11.97 3.74
C GLN A 78 -24.94 11.17 2.44
N LEU A 79 -24.02 10.24 2.26
CA LEU A 79 -24.02 9.33 1.12
C LEU A 79 -24.93 8.13 1.39
N GLY A 80 -25.64 7.65 0.38
CA GLY A 80 -26.35 6.36 0.47
C GLY A 80 -25.38 5.19 0.41
N ALA A 81 -25.79 4.02 0.88
CA ALA A 81 -25.05 2.79 0.62
C ALA A 81 -25.00 2.49 -0.88
N GLY A 82 -23.87 1.97 -1.36
CA GLY A 82 -23.67 1.63 -2.77
C GLY A 82 -22.27 1.93 -3.26
N GLU A 83 -22.04 1.71 -4.55
CA GLU A 83 -20.76 1.95 -5.21
C GLU A 83 -20.60 3.41 -5.62
N TYR A 84 -19.42 3.93 -5.36
CA TYR A 84 -19.02 5.29 -5.71
C TYR A 84 -17.68 5.25 -6.44
N LYS A 85 -17.56 6.12 -7.46
CA LYS A 85 -16.29 6.40 -8.13
C LYS A 85 -15.76 7.73 -7.59
N LEU A 86 -14.65 7.67 -6.85
CA LEU A 86 -13.92 8.85 -6.38
C LEU A 86 -12.74 9.10 -7.32
N ILE A 87 -12.60 10.35 -7.79
CA ILE A 87 -11.44 10.80 -8.54
C ILE A 87 -10.80 11.93 -7.75
N ILE A 88 -9.50 11.78 -7.51
CA ILE A 88 -8.68 12.73 -6.76
C ILE A 88 -7.69 13.36 -7.73
N THR A 89 -7.72 14.69 -7.83
CA THR A 89 -6.86 15.45 -8.74
C THR A 89 -6.17 16.58 -8.01
N ARG A 90 -4.91 16.84 -8.37
CA ARG A 90 -4.13 17.97 -7.90
C ARG A 90 -3.13 18.40 -8.96
N ASP A 91 -2.96 19.71 -9.13
CA ASP A 91 -2.01 20.24 -10.10
C ASP A 91 -0.59 19.77 -9.81
N GLY A 92 0.08 19.25 -10.84
CA GLY A 92 1.43 18.69 -10.75
C GLY A 92 1.50 17.26 -10.18
N PHE A 93 0.35 16.59 -9.99
CA PHE A 93 0.28 15.21 -9.50
C PHE A 93 -0.55 14.34 -10.45
N LEU A 94 -0.27 13.05 -10.44
CA LEU A 94 -1.04 12.06 -11.18
C LEU A 94 -2.44 11.91 -10.56
N THR A 95 -3.43 11.71 -11.43
CA THR A 95 -4.81 11.52 -11.01
C THR A 95 -5.02 10.12 -10.44
N VAL A 96 -5.65 10.05 -9.28
CA VAL A 96 -6.03 8.78 -8.63
C VAL A 96 -7.53 8.55 -8.84
N GLU A 97 -7.90 7.36 -9.30
CA GLU A 97 -9.28 6.91 -9.42
C GLU A 97 -9.53 5.73 -8.48
N GLU A 98 -10.54 5.81 -7.64
CA GLU A 98 -10.91 4.76 -6.71
C GLU A 98 -12.39 4.38 -6.79
N ARG A 99 -12.69 3.09 -6.66
CA ARG A 99 -14.04 2.57 -6.50
C ARG A 99 -14.26 2.18 -5.06
N ILE A 100 -15.29 2.78 -4.46
CA ILE A 100 -15.61 2.66 -3.05
C ILE A 100 -16.97 2.01 -2.93
N ASN A 101 -17.07 0.95 -2.17
CA ASN A 101 -18.35 0.35 -1.81
C ASN A 101 -18.71 0.79 -0.38
N LEU A 102 -19.72 1.63 -0.26
CA LEU A 102 -20.18 2.16 1.02
C LEU A 102 -21.26 1.29 1.64
N THR A 103 -21.05 0.94 2.89
CA THR A 103 -22.05 0.29 3.73
C THR A 103 -22.83 1.34 4.53
N SER A 104 -24.13 1.10 4.72
CA SER A 104 -25.01 2.01 5.45
C SER A 104 -24.55 2.18 6.91
N GLY A 105 -24.36 3.42 7.34
CA GLY A 105 -23.96 3.77 8.71
C GLY A 105 -22.45 3.77 8.95
N GLU A 106 -21.64 3.46 7.95
CA GLU A 106 -20.18 3.42 8.08
C GLU A 106 -19.51 4.66 7.49
N THR A 107 -18.29 4.93 7.95
CA THR A 107 -17.40 5.92 7.38
C THR A 107 -16.19 5.20 6.81
N ASN A 108 -15.98 5.29 5.50
CA ASN A 108 -14.75 4.83 4.86
C ASN A 108 -13.68 5.91 4.96
N LEU A 109 -12.52 5.54 5.49
CA LEU A 109 -11.33 6.38 5.49
C LEU A 109 -10.50 6.05 4.25
N ILE A 110 -10.15 7.09 3.51
CA ILE A 110 -9.33 7.02 2.30
C ILE A 110 -8.14 7.94 2.49
N GLU A 111 -6.96 7.36 2.51
CA GLU A 111 -5.71 8.08 2.63
C GLU A 111 -4.86 7.82 1.40
N HIS A 112 -4.41 8.88 0.72
CA HIS A 112 -3.57 8.76 -0.47
C HIS A 112 -2.37 9.69 -0.40
N LYS A 113 -1.21 9.10 -0.63
CA LYS A 113 0.02 9.82 -0.96
C LYS A 113 0.05 9.97 -2.48
N LEU A 114 -0.09 11.22 -2.97
CA LEU A 114 -0.17 11.49 -4.40
C LEU A 114 1.23 11.43 -5.03
N ILE A 115 1.33 10.77 -6.18
CA ILE A 115 2.55 10.69 -6.97
C ILE A 115 2.65 11.93 -7.85
N LYS A 116 3.80 12.60 -7.83
CA LYS A 116 4.06 13.77 -8.65
C LYS A 116 4.05 13.40 -10.14
N ASN A 117 3.44 14.21 -10.97
CA ASN A 117 3.56 14.08 -12.42
C ASN A 117 4.89 14.68 -12.85
N SER A 118 5.90 13.85 -12.97
CA SER A 118 7.29 14.21 -13.24
C SER A 118 7.75 13.61 -14.58
N VAL A 119 8.94 13.96 -14.99
CA VAL A 119 9.57 13.41 -16.19
C VAL A 119 10.80 12.63 -15.77
N TRP A 120 11.04 11.49 -16.40
CA TRP A 120 12.23 10.70 -16.19
C TRP A 120 13.49 11.45 -16.60
N GLN A 121 14.51 11.43 -15.77
CA GLN A 121 15.79 12.09 -15.99
C GLN A 121 16.94 11.08 -15.96
N ASN A 122 17.95 11.30 -16.77
CA ASN A 122 19.15 10.48 -16.71
C ASN A 122 19.93 10.79 -15.42
N VAL A 123 20.34 9.74 -14.72
CA VAL A 123 21.14 9.87 -13.50
C VAL A 123 22.59 10.17 -13.87
N ALA A 124 23.20 11.14 -13.19
CA ALA A 124 24.60 11.48 -13.41
C ALA A 124 25.54 10.32 -13.00
N GLN A 125 26.62 10.12 -13.74
CA GLN A 125 27.55 8.99 -13.52
C GLN A 125 28.08 8.84 -12.08
N PRO A 126 28.46 9.89 -11.35
CA PRO A 126 28.90 9.75 -9.96
C PRO A 126 27.81 9.21 -9.05
N GLU A 127 26.59 9.73 -9.17
CA GLU A 127 25.42 9.33 -8.40
C GLU A 127 25.02 7.88 -8.76
N LEU A 128 25.00 7.55 -10.04
CA LEU A 128 24.72 6.21 -10.52
C LEU A 128 25.70 5.18 -9.97
N THR A 129 27.00 5.51 -9.90
CA THR A 129 28.01 4.61 -9.34
C THR A 129 27.75 4.36 -7.85
N GLU A 130 27.35 5.38 -7.10
CA GLU A 130 26.98 5.25 -5.70
C GLU A 130 25.72 4.40 -5.49
N LEU A 131 24.68 4.66 -6.27
CA LEU A 131 23.44 3.88 -6.26
C LEU A 131 23.70 2.41 -6.60
N LEU A 132 24.51 2.13 -7.62
CA LEU A 132 24.89 0.78 -8.00
C LEU A 132 25.67 0.08 -6.90
N SER A 133 26.62 0.76 -6.23
CA SER A 133 27.35 0.19 -5.12
C SER A 133 26.42 -0.20 -3.99
N ARG A 134 25.45 0.65 -3.63
CA ARG A 134 24.45 0.34 -2.61
C ARG A 134 23.49 -0.78 -3.04
N ALA A 135 22.97 -0.73 -4.25
CA ALA A 135 21.97 -1.68 -4.75
C ALA A 135 22.51 -3.12 -4.92
N PHE A 136 23.80 -3.25 -5.20
CA PHE A 136 24.39 -4.56 -5.55
C PHE A 136 25.54 -5.00 -4.63
N THR A 137 26.10 -4.09 -3.84
CA THR A 137 27.18 -4.43 -2.88
C THR A 137 26.67 -4.45 -1.45
N GLU A 138 25.68 -3.62 -1.15
CA GLU A 138 25.06 -3.53 0.16
C GLU A 138 23.65 -4.14 0.10
N SER A 139 23.56 -5.48 0.18
CA SER A 139 22.40 -6.02 0.86
C SER A 139 22.41 -5.40 2.28
N PRO A 140 21.29 -4.79 2.77
CA PRO A 140 21.23 -4.27 4.14
C PRO A 140 21.70 -5.29 5.18
N ALA A 141 21.57 -6.57 4.89
CA ALA A 141 22.11 -7.68 5.67
C ALA A 141 23.64 -7.66 5.83
N LYS A 142 24.39 -7.02 4.94
CA LYS A 142 25.85 -6.94 5.05
C LYS A 142 26.35 -5.82 5.95
N LYS A 143 25.47 -4.89 6.36
CA LYS A 143 25.82 -3.81 7.32
C LYS A 143 25.76 -4.20 8.79
N LEU A 144 25.15 -5.31 9.12
CA LEU A 144 25.29 -5.93 10.42
C LEU A 144 26.65 -6.66 10.43
N THR A 145 27.69 -5.86 10.69
CA THR A 145 29.05 -6.25 11.08
C THR A 145 29.13 -7.69 11.60
N ASP A 146 30.09 -8.48 11.12
CA ASP A 146 30.61 -9.75 11.65
C ASP A 146 29.64 -10.78 12.30
N ASP A 147 28.42 -10.39 12.58
CA ASP A 147 27.34 -11.22 13.13
C ASP A 147 26.56 -11.94 12.02
N SER A 148 27.28 -12.40 11.01
CA SER A 148 26.68 -13.16 9.92
C SER A 148 25.98 -14.40 10.47
N VAL A 149 24.86 -14.72 9.86
CA VAL A 149 24.13 -15.95 10.15
C VAL A 149 24.99 -17.13 9.71
N LEU A 150 25.14 -18.09 10.58
CA LEU A 150 25.85 -19.33 10.33
C LEU A 150 24.85 -20.45 9.99
N PHE A 151 25.10 -21.14 8.89
CA PHE A 151 24.41 -22.36 8.53
C PHE A 151 25.34 -23.54 8.82
N SER A 152 24.97 -24.38 9.77
CA SER A 152 25.78 -25.54 10.16
C SER A 152 24.99 -26.84 10.03
N THR A 153 25.57 -27.87 9.45
CA THR A 153 24.94 -29.20 9.40
C THR A 153 24.98 -29.83 10.77
N VAL A 154 23.85 -30.27 11.26
CA VAL A 154 23.70 -30.99 12.53
C VAL A 154 23.24 -32.42 12.27
N ALA A 155 23.01 -33.21 13.34
CA ALA A 155 22.53 -34.57 13.23
C ALA A 155 21.27 -34.69 12.37
N ASP A 156 21.02 -35.80 11.75
CA ASP A 156 19.87 -36.13 10.90
C ASP A 156 19.73 -35.26 9.62
N SER A 157 20.87 -34.79 9.07
CA SER A 157 20.93 -34.01 7.83
C SER A 157 20.14 -32.70 7.89
N GLN A 158 19.93 -32.14 9.08
CA GLN A 158 19.33 -30.83 9.25
C GLN A 158 20.37 -29.71 9.20
N VAL A 159 19.95 -28.52 8.84
CA VAL A 159 20.76 -27.31 8.85
C VAL A 159 20.32 -26.42 10.00
N ALA A 160 21.21 -26.19 10.96
CA ALA A 160 20.98 -25.23 12.03
C ALA A 160 21.31 -23.83 11.56
N VAL A 161 20.42 -22.89 11.90
CA VAL A 161 20.61 -21.45 11.71
C VAL A 161 20.98 -20.85 13.06
N SER A 162 22.09 -20.15 13.13
CA SER A 162 22.54 -19.45 14.34
C SER A 162 23.28 -18.17 13.96
N PHE A 163 23.54 -17.29 14.93
CA PHE A 163 24.47 -16.18 14.71
C PHE A 163 25.91 -16.66 14.88
N ASN A 164 26.83 -16.13 14.07
CA ASN A 164 28.24 -16.45 14.16
C ASN A 164 28.85 -16.12 15.54
N THR A 165 28.33 -15.08 16.20
CA THR A 165 28.69 -14.66 17.57
C THR A 165 28.17 -15.59 18.67
N ALA A 166 27.14 -16.39 18.36
CA ALA A 166 26.53 -17.33 19.31
C ALA A 166 26.12 -18.62 18.60
N PRO A 167 27.11 -19.43 18.13
CA PRO A 167 26.86 -20.63 17.30
C PRO A 167 26.08 -21.72 18.02
N ASP A 168 26.14 -21.75 19.34
CA ASP A 168 25.42 -22.73 20.17
C ASP A 168 23.93 -22.34 20.36
N ASN A 169 23.56 -21.09 20.04
CA ASN A 169 22.18 -20.62 20.10
C ASN A 169 21.50 -20.87 18.77
N ILE A 170 20.89 -22.03 18.63
CA ILE A 170 20.15 -22.40 17.42
C ILE A 170 18.84 -21.63 17.35
N LEU A 171 18.70 -20.78 16.33
CA LEU A 171 17.49 -20.01 16.04
C LEU A 171 16.44 -20.85 15.32
N ALA A 172 16.88 -21.71 14.40
CA ALA A 172 16.01 -22.60 13.64
C ALA A 172 16.74 -23.87 13.20
N LEU A 173 15.98 -24.95 13.01
CA LEU A 173 16.41 -26.16 12.34
C LEU A 173 15.66 -26.25 11.01
N LEU A 174 16.42 -26.30 9.92
CA LEU A 174 15.91 -26.37 8.57
C LEU A 174 16.15 -27.77 7.99
N PRO A 175 15.36 -28.19 7.00
CA PRO A 175 15.64 -29.41 6.23
C PRO A 175 17.03 -29.38 5.61
N GLU A 176 17.50 -30.54 5.15
CA GLU A 176 18.74 -30.61 4.34
C GLU A 176 18.60 -29.74 3.09
N GLY A 177 19.58 -28.86 2.85
CA GLY A 177 19.57 -27.95 1.71
C GLY A 177 20.70 -26.95 1.73
N GLN A 178 20.78 -26.18 0.64
CA GLN A 178 21.66 -25.03 0.55
C GLN A 178 20.82 -23.78 0.79
N TYR A 179 21.31 -22.91 1.64
CA TYR A 179 20.63 -21.71 2.07
C TYR A 179 21.53 -20.49 1.86
N GLU A 180 20.95 -19.41 1.41
CA GLU A 180 21.61 -18.12 1.24
C GLU A 180 20.89 -17.08 2.08
N LEU A 181 21.65 -16.33 2.86
CA LEU A 181 21.14 -15.21 3.62
C LEU A 181 20.84 -14.05 2.66
N LEU A 182 19.59 -13.60 2.65
CA LEU A 182 19.16 -12.44 1.87
C LEU A 182 19.14 -11.18 2.71
N GLU A 183 18.51 -11.22 3.89
CA GLU A 183 18.31 -10.05 4.72
C GLU A 183 18.10 -10.41 6.19
N ILE A 184 18.42 -9.46 7.10
CA ILE A 184 18.17 -9.59 8.54
C ILE A 184 17.42 -8.32 9.00
N SER A 185 16.29 -8.53 9.65
CA SER A 185 15.55 -7.50 10.37
C SER A 185 15.63 -7.74 11.88
N PRO A 186 15.17 -6.82 12.74
CA PRO A 186 15.17 -7.03 14.19
C PRO A 186 14.42 -8.28 14.66
N ASN A 187 13.42 -8.72 13.91
CA ASN A 187 12.52 -9.80 14.29
C ASN A 187 12.65 -11.05 13.41
N TRP A 188 13.24 -10.93 12.21
CA TRP A 188 13.24 -11.97 11.19
C TRP A 188 14.56 -12.05 10.42
N ILE A 189 14.88 -13.25 9.98
CA ILE A 189 15.93 -13.51 8.99
C ILE A 189 15.25 -14.00 7.71
N LEU A 190 15.52 -13.36 6.58
CA LEU A 190 15.08 -13.79 5.27
C LEU A 190 16.18 -14.61 4.60
N ILE A 191 15.84 -15.82 4.21
CA ILE A 191 16.75 -16.80 3.60
C ILE A 191 16.15 -17.28 2.29
N SER A 192 16.95 -17.46 1.27
CA SER A 192 16.57 -18.22 0.07
C SER A 192 17.09 -19.64 0.12
N THR A 193 16.35 -20.55 -0.49
CA THR A 193 16.79 -21.92 -0.75
C THR A 193 17.37 -22.02 -2.18
N ASN A 194 18.09 -23.09 -2.48
CA ASN A 194 18.56 -23.39 -3.83
C ASN A 194 17.44 -23.56 -4.88
N GLN A 195 16.19 -23.65 -4.44
CA GLN A 195 14.99 -23.69 -5.30
C GLN A 195 14.31 -22.31 -5.41
N ASN A 196 14.97 -21.24 -4.98
CA ASN A 196 14.44 -19.88 -4.93
C ASN A 196 13.17 -19.73 -4.06
N HIS A 197 13.00 -20.61 -3.06
CA HIS A 197 11.97 -20.43 -2.06
C HIS A 197 12.45 -19.43 -1.01
N LEU A 198 11.61 -18.49 -0.64
CA LEU A 198 11.87 -17.57 0.45
C LEU A 198 11.39 -18.18 1.76
N LEU A 199 12.25 -18.12 2.75
CA LEU A 199 12.03 -18.65 4.09
C LEU A 199 12.30 -17.55 5.10
N PHE A 200 11.34 -17.32 5.99
CA PHE A 200 11.51 -16.44 7.15
C PHE A 200 11.78 -17.25 8.41
N VAL A 201 12.87 -16.92 9.09
CA VAL A 201 13.23 -17.45 10.40
C VAL A 201 12.95 -16.38 11.43
N SER A 202 12.04 -16.65 12.36
CA SER A 202 11.73 -15.71 13.44
C SER A 202 12.85 -15.68 14.48
N LEU A 203 13.25 -14.46 14.89
CA LEU A 203 14.18 -14.22 15.98
C LEU A 203 13.52 -14.22 17.36
N ILE A 204 12.17 -14.11 17.38
CA ILE A 204 11.37 -13.99 18.62
C ILE A 204 10.70 -15.31 18.99
N SER A 205 10.33 -16.11 18.01
CA SER A 205 9.62 -17.37 18.19
C SER A 205 10.24 -18.47 17.37
N ASN A 206 10.08 -19.73 17.78
CA ASN A 206 10.59 -20.90 17.02
C ASN A 206 9.75 -21.21 15.76
N ASN A 207 9.06 -20.23 15.22
CA ASN A 207 8.22 -20.40 14.04
C ASN A 207 8.98 -20.00 12.78
N ASN A 208 9.24 -20.97 11.92
CA ASN A 208 9.74 -20.71 10.57
C ASN A 208 8.56 -20.65 9.60
N LEU A 209 8.63 -19.71 8.70
CA LEU A 209 7.59 -19.51 7.70
C LEU A 209 8.17 -19.67 6.31
N VAL A 210 7.65 -20.62 5.56
CA VAL A 210 8.01 -20.85 4.15
C VAL A 210 6.94 -20.20 3.30
N LEU A 211 7.33 -19.30 2.39
CA LEU A 211 6.39 -18.73 1.44
C LEU A 211 5.91 -19.81 0.46
N PRO A 212 4.62 -19.83 0.14
CA PRO A 212 4.01 -20.90 -0.66
C PRO A 212 4.45 -20.93 -2.12
N LYS A 213 5.08 -19.87 -2.61
CA LYS A 213 5.56 -19.74 -3.98
C LYS A 213 7.02 -19.27 -4.01
N THR A 214 7.71 -19.62 -5.08
CA THR A 214 9.06 -19.11 -5.40
C THR A 214 8.95 -17.65 -5.81
N GLY A 215 9.64 -16.77 -5.11
CA GLY A 215 9.78 -15.35 -5.49
C GLY A 215 11.19 -15.09 -5.97
N ILE A 216 11.32 -14.53 -7.17
CA ILE A 216 12.63 -14.15 -7.73
C ILE A 216 12.91 -12.68 -7.43
N ILE A 217 11.85 -11.89 -7.30
CA ILE A 217 11.89 -10.44 -7.14
C ILE A 217 11.14 -10.13 -5.85
N TYR A 218 11.78 -9.39 -4.96
CA TYR A 218 11.17 -9.01 -3.68
C TYR A 218 11.66 -7.62 -3.25
N ASP A 219 10.87 -6.98 -2.42
CA ASP A 219 11.23 -5.82 -1.62
C ASP A 219 10.53 -5.91 -0.26
N TRP A 220 11.03 -5.20 0.72
CA TRP A 220 10.66 -5.37 2.11
C TRP A 220 10.45 -4.02 2.79
N ASN A 221 9.29 -3.84 3.41
CA ASN A 221 9.08 -2.77 4.37
C ASN A 221 9.31 -3.33 5.79
N ILE A 222 10.47 -3.02 6.37
CA ILE A 222 10.91 -3.53 7.67
C ILE A 222 10.00 -3.01 8.80
N ASP A 223 9.60 -1.75 8.75
CA ASP A 223 8.87 -1.11 9.84
C ASP A 223 7.46 -1.70 10.00
N GLU A 224 6.86 -2.13 8.90
CA GLU A 224 5.52 -2.72 8.89
C GLU A 224 5.51 -4.25 8.81
N GLU A 225 6.69 -4.89 8.78
CA GLU A 225 6.84 -6.34 8.60
C GLU A 225 6.10 -6.88 7.35
N LEU A 226 6.16 -6.10 6.26
CA LEU A 226 5.54 -6.42 4.99
C LEU A 226 6.60 -6.84 3.96
N LEU A 227 6.39 -7.97 3.33
CA LEU A 227 7.18 -8.42 2.19
C LEU A 227 6.35 -8.34 0.91
N TYR A 228 6.88 -7.64 -0.06
CA TYR A 228 6.36 -7.58 -1.41
C TYR A 228 7.21 -8.48 -2.31
N TRP A 229 6.58 -9.39 -3.01
CA TRP A 229 7.31 -10.33 -3.85
C TRP A 229 6.58 -10.63 -5.14
N SER A 230 7.34 -11.06 -6.14
CA SER A 230 6.82 -11.48 -7.44
C SER A 230 7.50 -12.75 -7.92
N ASP A 231 6.72 -13.60 -8.56
CA ASP A 231 7.20 -14.75 -9.35
C ASP A 231 7.50 -14.37 -10.82
N GLY A 232 7.49 -13.07 -11.12
CA GLY A 232 7.64 -12.52 -12.46
C GLY A 232 6.32 -12.25 -13.18
N VAL A 233 5.18 -12.69 -12.66
CA VAL A 233 3.85 -12.56 -13.28
C VAL A 233 2.85 -11.87 -12.36
N GLU A 234 2.92 -12.16 -11.07
CA GLU A 234 2.01 -11.63 -10.04
C GLU A 234 2.79 -10.80 -9.03
N ILE A 235 2.17 -9.76 -8.50
CA ILE A 235 2.65 -9.00 -7.34
C ILE A 235 1.86 -9.45 -6.15
N ASN A 236 2.56 -9.96 -5.15
CA ASN A 236 1.97 -10.46 -3.91
C ASN A 236 2.53 -9.70 -2.72
N LEU A 237 1.71 -9.59 -1.69
CA LEU A 237 2.09 -9.04 -0.40
C LEU A 237 1.94 -10.12 0.66
N PHE A 238 2.90 -10.21 1.55
CA PHE A 238 2.89 -11.07 2.71
C PHE A 238 3.12 -10.24 3.97
N ASN A 239 2.20 -10.35 4.93
CA ASN A 239 2.35 -9.74 6.25
C ASN A 239 2.90 -10.78 7.22
N LEU A 240 4.08 -10.50 7.78
CA LEU A 240 4.79 -11.40 8.69
C LEU A 240 4.11 -11.52 10.05
N THR A 241 3.50 -10.44 10.53
CA THR A 241 2.85 -10.39 11.85
C THR A 241 1.66 -11.34 11.94
N ASN A 242 0.75 -11.29 10.97
CA ASN A 242 -0.47 -12.10 10.96
C ASN A 242 -0.40 -13.31 10.01
N GLN A 243 0.73 -13.50 9.33
CA GLN A 243 1.01 -14.58 8.39
C GLN A 243 -0.03 -14.69 7.25
N SER A 244 -0.57 -13.56 6.83
CA SER A 244 -1.52 -13.49 5.73
C SER A 244 -0.81 -13.08 4.43
N SER A 245 -1.28 -13.64 3.33
CA SER A 245 -0.80 -13.30 1.99
C SER A 245 -1.97 -12.95 1.10
N TRP A 246 -1.79 -11.94 0.27
CA TRP A 246 -2.79 -11.58 -0.74
C TRP A 246 -2.15 -11.09 -2.04
N LEU A 247 -2.89 -11.30 -3.11
CA LEU A 247 -2.52 -10.84 -4.44
C LEU A 247 -2.81 -9.34 -4.55
N VAL A 248 -1.78 -8.57 -4.89
CA VAL A 248 -1.91 -7.13 -5.15
C VAL A 248 -2.32 -6.88 -6.60
N ALA A 249 -1.61 -7.49 -7.55
CA ALA A 249 -1.87 -7.27 -8.97
C ALA A 249 -1.42 -8.44 -9.87
N ARG A 250 -2.04 -8.52 -11.04
CA ARG A 250 -1.62 -9.36 -12.18
C ARG A 250 -1.47 -8.48 -13.43
N PRO A 251 -0.30 -7.94 -13.68
CA PRO A 251 -0.08 -7.04 -14.82
C PRO A 251 -0.35 -7.64 -16.19
N GLY A 252 -0.19 -8.96 -16.33
CA GLY A 252 -0.31 -9.65 -17.63
C GLY A 252 0.94 -9.55 -18.51
N VAL A 253 1.99 -8.91 -18.02
CA VAL A 253 3.31 -8.78 -18.67
C VAL A 253 4.39 -9.11 -17.63
N PRO A 254 5.59 -9.55 -18.05
CA PRO A 254 6.66 -9.90 -17.12
C PRO A 254 7.07 -8.71 -16.25
N ILE A 255 7.26 -9.00 -14.94
CA ILE A 255 7.78 -8.07 -13.97
C ILE A 255 9.29 -8.28 -13.87
N LEU A 256 10.06 -7.20 -14.05
CA LEU A 256 11.52 -7.23 -14.09
C LEU A 256 12.15 -6.70 -12.80
N ALA A 257 11.50 -5.76 -12.13
CA ALA A 257 11.92 -5.24 -10.84
C ALA A 257 10.72 -4.76 -10.02
N LEU A 258 10.88 -4.72 -8.71
CA LEU A 258 9.86 -4.34 -7.75
C LEU A 258 10.50 -3.49 -6.65
N THR A 259 9.79 -2.48 -6.16
CA THR A 259 10.13 -1.74 -4.95
C THR A 259 8.87 -1.14 -4.32
N THR A 260 8.98 -0.72 -3.07
CA THR A 260 7.87 -0.10 -2.32
C THR A 260 8.32 1.24 -1.74
N ASP A 261 7.41 2.15 -1.51
CA ASP A 261 7.73 3.38 -0.80
C ASP A 261 7.89 3.12 0.71
N GLU A 262 8.43 4.12 1.43
CA GLU A 262 8.70 4.01 2.87
C GLU A 262 7.46 3.68 3.71
N THR A 263 6.28 4.06 3.25
CA THR A 263 5.01 3.78 3.93
C THR A 263 4.39 2.45 3.51
N GLY A 264 4.88 1.85 2.43
CA GLY A 264 4.28 0.66 1.83
C GLY A 264 2.97 0.94 1.08
N ASP A 265 2.52 2.20 0.98
CA ASP A 265 1.27 2.54 0.31
C ASP A 265 1.31 2.26 -1.18
N TRP A 266 2.47 2.50 -1.79
CA TRP A 266 2.71 2.30 -3.21
C TRP A 266 3.76 1.24 -3.47
N ILE A 267 3.42 0.33 -4.38
CA ILE A 267 4.32 -0.68 -4.93
C ILE A 267 4.63 -0.28 -6.36
N TYR A 268 5.90 -0.11 -6.67
CA TYR A 268 6.37 0.21 -8.01
C TYR A 268 6.91 -1.04 -8.67
N SER A 269 6.51 -1.29 -9.91
CA SER A 269 7.04 -2.39 -10.69
C SER A 269 7.55 -1.90 -12.04
N PHE A 270 8.73 -2.36 -12.41
CA PHE A 270 9.24 -2.23 -13.78
C PHE A 270 8.83 -3.46 -14.58
N GLN A 271 8.22 -3.22 -15.72
CA GLN A 271 7.70 -4.21 -16.64
C GLN A 271 8.23 -3.91 -18.04
N GLU A 272 8.08 -4.85 -18.98
CA GLU A 272 8.54 -4.65 -20.35
C GLU A 272 7.94 -3.40 -21.03
N ASN A 273 6.77 -2.97 -20.61
CA ASN A 273 6.04 -1.85 -21.18
C ASN A 273 6.15 -0.54 -20.37
N GLY A 274 6.91 -0.50 -19.27
CA GLY A 274 7.09 0.71 -18.46
C GLY A 274 7.14 0.48 -16.98
N VAL A 275 7.06 1.57 -16.22
CA VAL A 275 6.98 1.55 -14.76
C VAL A 275 5.56 1.84 -14.30
N TRP A 276 5.07 1.03 -13.38
CA TRP A 276 3.70 1.07 -12.88
C TRP A 276 3.68 1.17 -11.37
N ALA A 277 2.76 1.98 -10.85
CA ALA A 277 2.50 2.10 -9.42
C ALA A 277 1.17 1.43 -9.07
N TYR A 278 1.17 0.58 -8.04
CA TYR A 278 0.02 -0.13 -7.50
C TYR A 278 -0.19 0.31 -6.06
N ASN A 279 -1.40 0.68 -5.71
CA ASN A 279 -1.73 0.94 -4.31
C ASN A 279 -2.17 -0.36 -3.63
N GLN A 280 -1.58 -0.67 -2.45
CA GLN A 280 -1.88 -1.91 -1.74
C GLN A 280 -3.25 -1.92 -1.06
N ASN A 281 -3.75 -0.76 -0.65
CA ASN A 281 -4.90 -0.64 0.24
C ASN A 281 -6.22 -0.47 -0.50
N THR A 282 -6.17 -0.19 -1.79
CA THR A 282 -7.36 0.15 -2.56
C THR A 282 -7.41 -0.64 -3.87
N ALA A 283 -8.62 -0.91 -4.35
CA ALA A 283 -8.82 -1.42 -5.71
C ALA A 283 -8.54 -0.33 -6.75
N VAL A 284 -7.50 0.47 -6.51
CA VAL A 284 -7.12 1.60 -7.34
C VAL A 284 -6.58 1.11 -8.66
N LYS A 285 -6.97 1.78 -9.69
CA LYS A 285 -6.38 1.65 -11.00
C LYS A 285 -4.87 1.86 -10.91
N THR A 286 -4.14 0.92 -11.47
CA THR A 286 -2.71 1.03 -11.71
C THR A 286 -2.37 2.37 -12.37
N ILE A 287 -1.37 3.06 -11.84
CA ILE A 287 -0.88 4.32 -12.40
C ILE A 287 0.38 4.01 -13.22
N GLU A 288 0.36 4.37 -14.50
CA GLU A 288 1.54 4.33 -15.35
C GLU A 288 2.38 5.59 -15.13
N LEU A 289 3.67 5.41 -14.84
CA LEU A 289 4.64 6.50 -14.84
C LEU A 289 5.10 6.72 -16.27
N THR A 290 4.46 7.65 -16.97
CA THR A 290 4.63 7.91 -18.38
C THR A 290 6.03 8.45 -18.73
N ASP A 291 6.34 8.47 -20.03
CA ASP A 291 7.54 9.07 -20.61
C ASP A 291 8.87 8.43 -20.17
N LEU A 292 8.83 7.13 -19.84
CA LEU A 292 10.08 6.37 -19.65
C LEU A 292 10.91 6.45 -20.92
N PRO A 293 12.18 6.87 -20.86
CA PRO A 293 13.07 6.87 -22.02
C PRO A 293 13.11 5.49 -22.68
N ALA A 294 13.22 5.44 -24.01
CA ALA A 294 13.36 4.19 -24.71
C ALA A 294 14.60 3.44 -24.19
N LEU A 295 14.37 2.47 -23.32
CA LEU A 295 15.40 1.56 -22.86
C LEU A 295 15.55 0.50 -23.94
N GLU A 296 16.79 0.24 -24.38
CA GLU A 296 17.06 -0.85 -25.33
C GLU A 296 16.86 -2.21 -24.65
N LEU A 297 15.62 -2.63 -24.52
CA LEU A 297 15.21 -3.90 -23.87
C LEU A 297 15.39 -5.11 -24.82
N GLY A 298 16.21 -4.99 -25.86
CA GLY A 298 16.18 -5.84 -27.05
C GLY A 298 16.70 -7.27 -26.95
N ASN A 299 17.29 -7.74 -25.82
CA ASN A 299 17.77 -9.12 -25.69
C ASN A 299 17.39 -9.71 -24.34
N SER A 300 17.07 -11.01 -24.31
CA SER A 300 16.67 -11.75 -23.11
C SER A 300 17.70 -11.70 -21.97
N GLU A 301 18.98 -11.49 -22.26
CA GLU A 301 20.04 -11.31 -21.25
C GLU A 301 20.02 -9.90 -20.63
N ILE A 302 19.48 -8.90 -21.33
CA ILE A 302 19.39 -7.52 -20.86
C ILE A 302 18.22 -7.35 -19.88
N ASN A 303 17.23 -8.22 -19.93
CA ASN A 303 16.07 -8.19 -19.04
C ASN A 303 16.39 -8.68 -17.61
N GLN A 304 17.59 -9.19 -17.36
CA GLN A 304 18.05 -9.58 -16.04
C GLN A 304 18.83 -8.45 -15.37
N GLY A 305 18.66 -8.32 -14.08
CA GLY A 305 19.44 -7.39 -13.26
C GLY A 305 18.90 -5.97 -13.14
N TRP A 306 17.71 -5.67 -13.65
CA TRP A 306 17.05 -4.42 -13.34
C TRP A 306 16.69 -4.32 -11.87
N LYS A 307 16.91 -3.15 -11.28
CA LYS A 307 16.45 -2.82 -9.94
C LYS A 307 15.73 -1.49 -9.91
N LEU A 308 14.68 -1.46 -9.13
CA LEU A 308 14.01 -0.24 -8.70
C LEU A 308 14.46 0.07 -7.27
N LEU A 309 14.72 1.34 -7.00
CA LEU A 309 15.09 1.84 -5.67
C LEU A 309 14.37 3.16 -5.43
N ILE A 310 14.01 3.42 -4.18
CA ILE A 310 13.51 4.73 -3.77
C ILE A 310 14.51 5.34 -2.80
N GLU A 311 15.00 6.52 -3.13
CA GLU A 311 15.90 7.30 -2.28
C GLU A 311 15.57 8.78 -2.38
N ASN A 312 15.51 9.48 -1.23
CA ASN A 312 15.23 10.92 -1.17
C ASN A 312 13.97 11.37 -1.93
N LYS A 313 12.94 10.52 -2.02
CA LYS A 313 11.67 10.73 -2.74
C LYS A 313 11.78 10.61 -4.27
N ASP A 314 12.88 10.13 -4.77
CA ASP A 314 13.07 9.82 -6.18
C ASP A 314 13.07 8.30 -6.39
N LEU A 315 12.41 7.85 -7.45
CA LEU A 315 12.41 6.46 -7.90
C LEU A 315 13.52 6.31 -8.94
N TYR A 316 14.42 5.40 -8.68
CA TYR A 316 15.53 5.08 -9.58
C TYR A 316 15.31 3.73 -10.24
N LEU A 317 15.45 3.68 -11.56
CA LEU A 317 15.51 2.46 -12.34
C LEU A 317 16.95 2.30 -12.85
N ILE A 318 17.64 1.27 -12.40
CA ILE A 318 19.06 1.03 -12.68
C ILE A 318 19.31 -0.37 -13.17
N ASN A 319 20.33 -0.52 -14.04
CA ASN A 319 20.81 -1.82 -14.50
C ASN A 319 22.35 -1.82 -14.55
N PRO A 320 23.03 -2.68 -13.78
CA PRO A 320 24.50 -2.75 -13.71
C PRO A 320 25.13 -3.46 -14.91
N TYR A 321 24.36 -4.30 -15.60
CA TYR A 321 24.92 -5.17 -16.67
C TYR A 321 24.92 -4.52 -18.06
N HIS A 322 24.31 -3.34 -18.18
CA HIS A 322 24.37 -2.62 -19.44
C HIS A 322 25.77 -2.03 -19.67
N LYS A 323 26.36 -2.20 -20.86
CA LYS A 323 27.66 -1.61 -21.24
C LYS A 323 27.73 -0.07 -21.11
N LEU A 324 26.58 0.56 -21.08
CA LEU A 324 26.37 1.94 -20.70
C LEU A 324 25.52 1.87 -19.43
N THR A 325 26.16 1.87 -18.27
CA THR A 325 25.49 1.99 -16.97
C THR A 325 24.38 3.03 -17.08
N THR A 326 23.14 2.56 -17.28
CA THR A 326 21.99 3.44 -17.50
C THR A 326 21.19 3.47 -16.23
N GLY A 327 21.02 4.64 -15.70
CA GLY A 327 20.09 4.88 -14.62
C GLY A 327 19.20 6.05 -14.98
N VAL A 328 17.91 5.92 -14.70
CA VAL A 328 16.95 7.01 -14.82
C VAL A 328 16.25 7.20 -13.49
N SER A 329 15.92 8.44 -13.17
CA SER A 329 15.22 8.81 -11.96
C SER A 329 13.90 9.50 -12.28
N TYR A 330 12.92 9.31 -11.39
CA TYR A 330 11.60 9.93 -11.47
C TYR A 330 11.25 10.51 -10.11
N GLN A 331 10.95 11.80 -10.04
CA GLN A 331 10.58 12.45 -8.79
C GLN A 331 9.15 12.09 -8.37
N LEU A 332 9.01 11.40 -7.24
CA LEU A 332 7.72 10.88 -6.76
C LEU A 332 6.91 11.92 -5.96
N TYR A 333 7.57 12.77 -5.14
CA TYR A 333 6.89 13.62 -4.17
C TYR A 333 7.44 15.06 -4.13
#